data_6e7f50480f0916cd1271d8aa7fb20ca7
#
_entry.id   6e7f50480f0916cd1271d8aa7fb20ca7
#
_cell.length_a   1.000
_cell.length_b   1.000
_cell.length_c   1.000
_cell.angle_alpha   90.00
_cell.angle_beta   90.00
_cell.angle_gamma   90.00
#
_symmetry.space_group_name_H-M   'P 1'
#
loop_
_entity.id
_entity.type
_entity.pdbx_description
1 polymer ?
#
loop_
_entity_poly.entity_id
_entity_poly.type
_entity_poly.pdbx_seq_one_letter_code
_entity_poly.pdbx_strand_id
1 'polypeptide(L)'
;MGHKKYLVLLFLLAWVPAWSQVRLEHASSPQGHEALVVENRLARYTFWSDGGVLASVYLYFAPYGTKATEVVPGWDKKELLPGVSLPLEIELLGEGEGVYPDLYGIKAERKGAGEVEVRLSWQGKGLTVEKRFFIAGKAVYLVPVEVRLSGEAKGLRIILGHIPTGSKAPRIVSLCDGKPVDGFPSEEARGRIEGIGLVDAGTVYFWKFPQGLPRGTRLFHGVNRAGQPVFGLLVPELSGELILETAFYGGRNRYVLLEKAGLSSLIKLNVFGRFMVGVIHFLQFLYRATGNYGWAIIIFTIVAQILLFPLTRKQIHSMAKLQRLQPKIQKLQEMYKDDRETLQKQLIELYRTEKVNPLGGCLPFLLQFPFLILLWRAIFNSAELFHLAPSFLWIPDLSLPDPYYIIIALTVGVQLLGQWLSMRRIPEQKGQGIGWVMPILFGFLFRSFPAGLWLYYFIYSIIQSTLQAIVYWELSHKGPAKAG
;
A
#
# COMPACT_ATOMS: atom_id res chain seq x y z
N MET A 1 25.05 -6.63 -43.64
CA MET A 1 24.85 -7.08 -42.22
C MET A 1 25.09 -5.90 -41.29
N GLY A 2 24.20 -4.91 -41.19
CA GLY A 2 24.46 -3.68 -40.46
C GLY A 2 23.21 -2.98 -39.86
N HIS A 3 22.00 -3.44 -40.12
CA HIS A 3 20.76 -2.72 -39.75
C HIS A 3 19.96 -3.26 -38.55
N LYS A 4 20.37 -4.37 -37.92
CA LYS A 4 19.64 -4.96 -36.80
C LYS A 4 20.07 -4.48 -35.39
N LYS A 5 21.22 -3.83 -35.25
CA LYS A 5 21.74 -3.35 -33.96
C LYS A 5 21.17 -2.00 -33.51
N TYR A 6 20.66 -1.19 -34.42
CA TYR A 6 20.08 0.13 -34.10
C TYR A 6 18.58 0.07 -33.72
N LEU A 7 17.87 -1.00 -34.09
CA LEU A 7 16.45 -1.16 -33.77
C LEU A 7 16.23 -1.46 -32.30
N VAL A 8 17.17 -2.13 -31.62
CA VAL A 8 17.07 -2.44 -30.17
C VAL A 8 17.39 -1.22 -29.32
N LEU A 9 18.29 -0.32 -29.79
CA LEU A 9 18.58 0.91 -29.07
C LEU A 9 17.47 1.96 -29.20
N LEU A 10 16.77 2.00 -30.33
CA LEU A 10 15.59 2.87 -30.52
C LEU A 10 14.37 2.41 -29.69
N PHE A 11 14.21 1.11 -29.42
CA PHE A 11 13.19 0.61 -28.52
C PHE A 11 13.50 0.92 -27.04
N LEU A 12 14.78 1.08 -26.66
CA LEU A 12 15.18 1.47 -25.31
C LEU A 12 15.07 2.98 -25.05
N LEU A 13 15.12 3.81 -26.09
CA LEU A 13 14.99 5.27 -26.01
C LEU A 13 13.55 5.78 -26.18
N ALA A 14 12.65 4.99 -26.78
CA ALA A 14 11.24 5.34 -26.96
C ALA A 14 10.35 5.06 -25.72
N TRP A 15 10.91 4.55 -24.63
CA TRP A 15 10.20 4.22 -23.39
C TRP A 15 10.39 5.24 -22.26
N VAL A 16 10.60 6.53 -22.59
CA VAL A 16 10.56 7.66 -21.64
C VAL A 16 9.22 8.39 -21.81
N PRO A 17 8.59 8.78 -20.76
CA PRO A 17 7.33 8.24 -20.22
C PRO A 17 6.13 9.09 -20.62
N ALA A 18 5.27 8.53 -21.44
CA ALA A 18 3.89 9.03 -21.59
C ALA A 18 3.08 8.96 -20.25
N TRP A 19 3.69 8.46 -19.18
CA TRP A 19 3.03 8.10 -17.90
C TRP A 19 3.10 9.17 -16.80
N SER A 20 3.72 10.32 -17.07
CA SER A 20 3.75 11.45 -16.10
C SER A 20 2.61 12.44 -16.30
N GLN A 21 1.79 12.28 -17.34
CA GLN A 21 0.76 13.25 -17.69
C GLN A 21 -0.58 12.85 -17.06
N VAL A 22 -1.19 13.81 -16.38
CA VAL A 22 -2.60 13.75 -16.01
C VAL A 22 -3.43 13.77 -17.29
N ARG A 23 -4.35 12.80 -17.45
CA ARG A 23 -5.28 12.75 -18.58
C ARG A 23 -6.51 13.58 -18.23
N LEU A 24 -7.00 14.35 -19.19
CA LEU A 24 -8.23 15.12 -19.10
C LEU A 24 -9.21 14.59 -20.14
N GLU A 25 -10.45 14.39 -19.74
CA GLU A 25 -11.54 13.94 -20.61
C GLU A 25 -12.81 14.71 -20.24
N HIS A 26 -13.49 15.25 -21.25
CA HIS A 26 -14.81 15.84 -21.07
C HIS A 26 -15.87 14.74 -21.15
N ALA A 27 -16.82 14.75 -20.25
CA ALA A 27 -17.90 13.79 -20.11
C ALA A 27 -19.22 14.53 -19.87
N SER A 28 -20.28 13.78 -19.66
CA SER A 28 -21.58 14.32 -19.23
C SER A 28 -21.96 13.74 -17.88
N SER A 29 -22.59 14.56 -17.04
CA SER A 29 -23.19 14.12 -15.78
C SER A 29 -24.45 13.26 -16.09
N PRO A 30 -25.00 12.56 -15.10
CA PRO A 30 -26.25 11.82 -15.27
C PRO A 30 -27.44 12.70 -15.69
N GLN A 31 -27.38 14.01 -15.43
CA GLN A 31 -28.38 15.00 -15.83
C GLN A 31 -28.14 15.56 -17.24
N GLY A 32 -27.07 15.14 -17.92
CA GLY A 32 -26.71 15.58 -19.26
C GLY A 32 -25.89 16.88 -19.33
N HIS A 33 -25.49 17.43 -18.20
CA HIS A 33 -24.63 18.63 -18.14
C HIS A 33 -23.14 18.29 -18.24
N GLU A 34 -22.30 19.32 -18.33
CA GLU A 34 -20.88 19.17 -18.47
C GLU A 34 -20.23 18.47 -17.25
N ALA A 35 -19.38 17.51 -17.52
CA ALA A 35 -18.53 16.87 -16.52
C ALA A 35 -17.08 16.82 -17.01
N LEU A 36 -16.14 16.86 -16.06
CA LEU A 36 -14.72 16.75 -16.33
C LEU A 36 -14.14 15.57 -15.57
N VAL A 37 -13.41 14.74 -16.27
CA VAL A 37 -12.68 13.60 -15.71
C VAL A 37 -11.18 13.89 -15.74
N VAL A 38 -10.54 13.76 -14.60
CA VAL A 38 -9.09 13.92 -14.42
C VAL A 38 -8.52 12.60 -13.93
N GLU A 39 -7.63 12.00 -14.72
CA GLU A 39 -7.00 10.72 -14.36
C GLU A 39 -5.51 10.91 -14.10
N ASN A 40 -5.02 10.34 -13.02
CA ASN A 40 -3.61 10.12 -12.79
C ASN A 40 -3.32 8.60 -12.75
N ARG A 41 -2.09 8.18 -12.41
CA ARG A 41 -1.71 6.75 -12.38
C ARG A 41 -2.43 5.91 -11.31
N LEU A 42 -3.12 6.51 -10.36
CA LEU A 42 -3.70 5.83 -9.21
C LEU A 42 -5.21 5.93 -9.14
N ALA A 43 -5.77 7.06 -9.59
CA ALA A 43 -7.18 7.39 -9.39
C ALA A 43 -7.75 8.21 -10.54
N ARG A 44 -9.07 8.15 -10.64
CA ARG A 44 -9.91 8.98 -11.50
C ARG A 44 -10.74 9.89 -10.62
N TYR A 45 -10.67 11.19 -10.90
CA TYR A 45 -11.46 12.24 -10.26
C TYR A 45 -12.50 12.75 -11.25
N THR A 46 -13.76 12.74 -10.86
CA THR A 46 -14.86 13.21 -11.71
C THR A 46 -15.51 14.44 -11.08
N PHE A 47 -15.60 15.51 -11.84
CA PHE A 47 -16.24 16.76 -11.45
C PHE A 47 -17.49 16.97 -12.27
N TRP A 48 -18.57 17.37 -11.63
CA TRP A 48 -19.82 17.74 -12.30
C TRP A 48 -20.07 19.23 -12.21
N SER A 49 -20.61 19.81 -13.30
CA SER A 49 -21.12 21.18 -13.28
C SER A 49 -22.36 21.31 -12.39
N ASP A 50 -23.15 20.24 -12.30
CA ASP A 50 -24.28 20.16 -11.38
C ASP A 50 -23.80 20.28 -9.93
N GLY A 51 -24.22 21.37 -9.24
CA GLY A 51 -23.78 21.67 -7.88
C GLY A 51 -22.29 22.04 -7.73
N GLY A 52 -21.50 21.95 -8.80
CA GLY A 52 -20.06 22.22 -8.78
C GLY A 52 -19.32 21.32 -7.80
N VAL A 53 -19.45 20.02 -7.94
CA VAL A 53 -19.02 19.03 -6.95
C VAL A 53 -17.90 18.12 -7.45
N LEU A 54 -17.14 17.56 -6.51
CA LEU A 54 -16.28 16.40 -6.76
C LEU A 54 -17.13 15.14 -6.68
N ALA A 55 -17.67 14.69 -7.81
CA ALA A 55 -18.69 13.65 -7.85
C ALA A 55 -18.15 12.24 -7.54
N SER A 56 -16.93 11.93 -7.97
CA SER A 56 -16.35 10.60 -7.80
C SER A 56 -14.84 10.67 -7.62
N VAL A 57 -14.31 9.79 -6.78
CA VAL A 57 -12.88 9.48 -6.66
C VAL A 57 -12.71 7.97 -6.72
N TYR A 58 -12.48 7.46 -7.93
CA TYR A 58 -12.37 6.05 -8.18
C TYR A 58 -10.91 5.59 -8.21
N LEU A 59 -10.53 4.76 -7.24
CA LEU A 59 -9.19 4.17 -7.12
C LEU A 59 -9.12 2.93 -8.01
N TYR A 60 -8.55 3.04 -9.20
CA TYR A 60 -8.41 1.90 -10.11
C TYR A 60 -7.13 1.11 -9.90
N PHE A 61 -6.08 1.71 -9.34
CA PHE A 61 -4.90 0.94 -8.95
C PHE A 61 -5.26 0.02 -7.77
N ALA A 62 -5.24 -1.28 -8.03
CA ALA A 62 -5.63 -2.31 -7.09
C ALA A 62 -4.47 -3.30 -6.89
N PRO A 63 -3.50 -3.01 -5.98
CA PRO A 63 -2.42 -3.94 -5.67
C PRO A 63 -2.97 -5.22 -5.04
N TYR A 64 -2.13 -6.26 -5.00
CA TYR A 64 -2.49 -7.60 -4.54
C TYR A 64 -3.38 -7.60 -3.28
N GLY A 65 -4.48 -8.34 -3.34
CA GLY A 65 -5.43 -8.45 -2.23
C GLY A 65 -6.40 -7.28 -2.08
N THR A 66 -6.39 -6.29 -2.98
CA THR A 66 -7.35 -5.18 -2.99
C THR A 66 -8.17 -5.16 -4.27
N LYS A 67 -9.24 -4.35 -4.27
CA LYS A 67 -10.09 -4.11 -5.45
C LYS A 67 -10.09 -2.63 -5.78
N ALA A 68 -10.35 -2.30 -7.04
CA ALA A 68 -10.71 -0.95 -7.43
C ALA A 68 -11.97 -0.54 -6.66
N THR A 69 -12.02 0.70 -6.18
CA THR A 69 -13.10 1.14 -5.29
C THR A 69 -13.40 2.62 -5.45
N GLU A 70 -14.66 2.98 -5.24
CA GLU A 70 -15.10 4.36 -5.06
C GLU A 70 -14.85 4.79 -3.61
N VAL A 71 -14.38 6.03 -3.44
CA VAL A 71 -14.09 6.60 -2.12
C VAL A 71 -15.14 7.60 -1.67
N VAL A 72 -15.74 8.33 -2.63
CA VAL A 72 -16.82 9.28 -2.33
C VAL A 72 -18.05 8.49 -1.86
N PRO A 73 -18.57 8.77 -0.66
CA PRO A 73 -19.72 8.04 -0.15
C PRO A 73 -20.99 8.29 -1.00
N GLY A 74 -21.88 7.32 -1.01
CA GLY A 74 -23.17 7.42 -1.68
C GLY A 74 -23.26 6.73 -3.05
N TRP A 75 -22.17 6.10 -3.51
CA TRP A 75 -22.18 5.28 -4.72
C TRP A 75 -22.42 3.80 -4.41
N ASP A 76 -23.35 3.17 -5.15
CA ASP A 76 -23.50 1.71 -5.19
C ASP A 76 -23.20 1.22 -6.60
N LYS A 77 -22.19 0.36 -6.75
CA LYS A 77 -21.79 -0.33 -8.00
C LYS A 77 -21.67 0.55 -9.25
N LYS A 78 -21.37 1.82 -9.17
CA LYS A 78 -21.29 2.84 -10.22
C LYS A 78 -22.55 3.71 -10.39
N GLU A 79 -23.56 3.54 -9.59
CA GLU A 79 -24.73 4.40 -9.55
C GLU A 79 -24.76 5.23 -8.28
N LEU A 80 -25.05 6.52 -8.39
CA LEU A 80 -25.22 7.39 -7.24
C LEU A 80 -26.56 7.08 -6.60
N LEU A 81 -26.60 6.87 -5.29
CA LEU A 81 -27.83 6.66 -4.55
C LEU A 81 -28.70 7.92 -4.60
N PRO A 82 -30.04 7.77 -4.75
CA PRO A 82 -30.94 8.92 -4.82
C PRO A 82 -30.83 9.83 -3.57
N GLY A 83 -30.84 11.13 -3.79
CA GLY A 83 -30.86 12.14 -2.73
C GLY A 83 -29.55 12.31 -1.96
N VAL A 84 -28.45 11.68 -2.37
CA VAL A 84 -27.14 11.87 -1.75
C VAL A 84 -26.54 13.20 -2.14
N SER A 85 -26.11 14.00 -1.16
CA SER A 85 -25.30 15.19 -1.39
C SER A 85 -23.83 14.82 -1.62
N LEU A 86 -23.24 15.45 -2.61
CA LEU A 86 -21.84 15.24 -3.01
C LEU A 86 -20.90 16.27 -2.37
N PRO A 87 -19.60 15.96 -2.29
CA PRO A 87 -18.60 16.84 -1.71
C PRO A 87 -18.58 18.24 -2.33
N LEU A 88 -18.55 19.25 -1.47
CA LEU A 88 -18.55 20.67 -1.78
C LEU A 88 -19.86 21.22 -2.38
N GLU A 89 -20.95 20.46 -2.33
CA GLU A 89 -22.28 21.04 -2.55
C GLU A 89 -22.55 22.16 -1.54
N ILE A 90 -23.12 23.29 -2.01
CA ILE A 90 -23.38 24.45 -1.17
C ILE A 90 -24.88 24.63 -1.02
N GLU A 91 -25.35 24.68 0.22
CA GLU A 91 -26.74 24.94 0.58
C GLU A 91 -26.87 26.33 1.22
N LEU A 92 -27.76 27.17 0.68
CA LEU A 92 -28.12 28.45 1.30
C LEU A 92 -29.24 28.25 2.33
N LEU A 93 -29.10 28.87 3.50
CA LEU A 93 -30.08 28.82 4.58
C LEU A 93 -30.81 30.16 4.66
N GLY A 94 -32.16 30.17 4.76
CA GLY A 94 -32.97 31.39 4.97
C GLY A 94 -34.05 31.64 3.93
N GLU A 95 -34.71 32.81 3.97
CA GLU A 95 -35.80 33.22 3.05
C GLU A 95 -35.29 33.29 1.62
N GLY A 96 -35.58 32.29 0.87
CA GLY A 96 -35.10 32.06 -0.49
C GLY A 96 -34.74 30.61 -0.74
N GLU A 97 -35.29 29.69 0.04
CA GLU A 97 -35.23 28.27 -0.18
C GLU A 97 -35.54 27.93 -1.62
N GLY A 98 -34.53 27.60 -2.42
CA GLY A 98 -34.69 27.19 -3.82
C GLY A 98 -33.63 27.71 -4.79
N VAL A 99 -32.68 28.54 -4.38
CA VAL A 99 -31.61 28.95 -5.27
C VAL A 99 -30.31 28.35 -4.79
N TYR A 100 -30.04 27.22 -5.40
CA TYR A 100 -28.74 26.60 -5.33
C TYR A 100 -27.93 27.07 -6.52
N PRO A 101 -26.62 27.13 -6.33
CA PRO A 101 -25.71 27.14 -7.47
C PRO A 101 -25.90 25.82 -8.23
N ASP A 102 -26.89 25.80 -9.17
CA ASP A 102 -27.26 24.56 -9.85
C ASP A 102 -26.23 24.18 -10.90
N LEU A 103 -25.74 25.18 -11.66
CA LEU A 103 -24.85 24.92 -12.77
C LEU A 103 -23.60 25.79 -12.70
N TYR A 104 -22.46 25.13 -12.52
CA TYR A 104 -21.14 25.76 -12.49
C TYR A 104 -20.47 25.71 -13.86
N GLY A 105 -19.76 26.78 -14.21
CA GLY A 105 -18.79 26.70 -15.31
C GLY A 105 -17.58 25.88 -14.87
N ILE A 106 -17.20 24.89 -15.68
CA ILE A 106 -16.00 24.06 -15.45
C ILE A 106 -14.88 24.50 -16.38
N LYS A 107 -13.68 24.70 -15.83
CA LYS A 107 -12.46 24.96 -16.60
C LYS A 107 -11.32 24.12 -16.02
N ALA A 108 -10.50 23.56 -16.91
CA ALA A 108 -9.26 22.87 -16.52
C ALA A 108 -8.07 23.54 -17.16
N GLU A 109 -7.05 23.78 -16.38
CA GLU A 109 -5.79 24.38 -16.82
C GLU A 109 -4.61 23.50 -16.41
N ARG A 110 -3.73 23.19 -17.37
CA ARG A 110 -2.49 22.46 -17.05
C ARG A 110 -1.45 23.44 -16.50
N LYS A 111 -1.00 23.19 -15.27
CA LYS A 111 0.10 23.95 -14.64
C LYS A 111 1.37 23.09 -14.65
N GLY A 112 2.24 23.33 -15.64
CA GLY A 112 3.51 22.61 -15.76
C GLY A 112 3.38 21.14 -16.19
N ALA A 113 4.45 20.36 -15.96
CA ALA A 113 4.59 18.99 -16.46
C ALA A 113 3.93 17.95 -15.56
N GLY A 114 2.65 18.03 -15.29
CA GLY A 114 1.94 16.97 -14.56
C GLY A 114 1.01 17.43 -13.46
N GLU A 115 0.64 18.69 -13.43
CA GLU A 115 -0.36 19.24 -12.54
C GLU A 115 -1.52 19.85 -13.34
N VAL A 116 -2.75 19.63 -12.86
CA VAL A 116 -3.97 20.18 -13.43
C VAL A 116 -4.73 20.94 -12.35
N GLU A 117 -5.06 22.19 -12.61
CA GLU A 117 -6.03 22.95 -11.84
C GLU A 117 -7.40 22.79 -12.48
N VAL A 118 -8.37 22.31 -11.70
CA VAL A 118 -9.79 22.30 -12.06
C VAL A 118 -10.47 23.42 -11.32
N ARG A 119 -11.14 24.30 -12.04
CA ARG A 119 -11.87 25.43 -11.51
C ARG A 119 -13.34 25.31 -11.81
N LEU A 120 -14.16 25.36 -10.77
CA LEU A 120 -15.61 25.40 -10.81
C LEU A 120 -16.05 26.78 -10.33
N SER A 121 -16.77 27.53 -11.16
CA SER A 121 -17.19 28.90 -10.84
C SER A 121 -18.69 29.09 -11.08
N TRP A 122 -19.33 29.80 -10.14
CA TRP A 122 -20.72 30.17 -10.21
C TRP A 122 -20.91 31.60 -9.68
N GLN A 123 -21.83 32.34 -10.28
CA GLN A 123 -22.20 33.67 -9.83
C GLN A 123 -23.71 33.86 -9.95
N GLY A 124 -24.33 34.31 -8.89
CA GLY A 124 -25.77 34.60 -8.86
C GLY A 124 -26.21 35.16 -7.53
N LYS A 125 -27.30 35.95 -7.54
CA LYS A 125 -27.93 36.55 -6.34
C LYS A 125 -26.97 37.21 -5.36
N GLY A 126 -25.99 37.95 -5.88
CA GLY A 126 -25.03 38.67 -5.03
C GLY A 126 -23.94 37.80 -4.40
N LEU A 127 -23.91 36.49 -4.72
CA LEU A 127 -22.91 35.54 -4.27
C LEU A 127 -22.08 35.05 -5.45
N THR A 128 -20.77 34.99 -5.27
CA THR A 128 -19.82 34.35 -6.17
C THR A 128 -19.16 33.18 -5.45
N VAL A 129 -19.12 32.03 -6.11
CA VAL A 129 -18.50 30.80 -5.61
C VAL A 129 -17.44 30.36 -6.59
N GLU A 130 -16.24 30.15 -6.12
CA GLU A 130 -15.14 29.57 -6.90
C GLU A 130 -14.53 28.43 -6.10
N LYS A 131 -14.39 27.24 -6.73
CA LYS A 131 -13.76 26.04 -6.16
C LYS A 131 -12.62 25.64 -7.06
N ARG A 132 -11.43 25.53 -6.51
CA ARG A 132 -10.20 25.16 -7.23
C ARG A 132 -9.64 23.87 -6.66
N PHE A 133 -9.33 22.92 -7.53
CA PHE A 133 -8.74 21.63 -7.17
C PHE A 133 -7.40 21.48 -7.88
N PHE A 134 -6.36 21.11 -7.14
CA PHE A 134 -5.02 20.94 -7.68
C PHE A 134 -4.65 19.47 -7.71
N ILE A 135 -4.69 18.84 -8.89
CA ILE A 135 -4.44 17.42 -9.08
C ILE A 135 -3.08 17.23 -9.70
N ALA A 136 -2.15 16.65 -8.93
CA ALA A 136 -0.81 16.34 -9.42
C ALA A 136 -0.71 14.87 -9.83
N GLY A 137 -0.02 14.58 -10.94
CA GLY A 137 0.18 13.25 -11.47
C GLY A 137 0.94 12.29 -10.54
N LYS A 138 1.77 12.85 -9.64
CA LYS A 138 2.51 12.10 -8.61
C LYS A 138 1.90 12.22 -7.21
N ALA A 139 0.78 12.95 -7.05
CA ALA A 139 0.11 13.05 -5.78
C ALA A 139 -0.53 11.73 -5.39
N VAL A 140 -0.34 11.35 -4.14
CA VAL A 140 -0.90 10.11 -3.60
C VAL A 140 -2.19 10.45 -2.88
N TYR A 141 -3.28 10.52 -3.61
CA TYR A 141 -4.65 10.70 -3.11
C TYR A 141 -4.93 11.99 -2.32
N LEU A 142 -3.98 12.91 -2.22
CA LEU A 142 -4.17 14.20 -1.56
C LEU A 142 -4.37 15.28 -2.61
N VAL A 143 -5.51 15.95 -2.57
CA VAL A 143 -5.91 17.02 -3.48
C VAL A 143 -6.05 18.30 -2.68
N PRO A 144 -5.16 19.28 -2.82
CA PRO A 144 -5.39 20.63 -2.30
C PRO A 144 -6.62 21.23 -2.94
N VAL A 145 -7.45 21.88 -2.12
CA VAL A 145 -8.70 22.49 -2.54
C VAL A 145 -8.81 23.89 -1.92
N GLU A 146 -9.14 24.85 -2.74
CA GLU A 146 -9.47 26.21 -2.32
C GLU A 146 -10.92 26.52 -2.67
N VAL A 147 -11.71 26.94 -1.70
CA VAL A 147 -13.08 27.40 -1.92
C VAL A 147 -13.15 28.89 -1.55
N ARG A 148 -13.49 29.73 -2.52
CA ARG A 148 -13.72 31.17 -2.33
C ARG A 148 -15.20 31.47 -2.44
N LEU A 149 -15.72 32.13 -1.43
CA LEU A 149 -17.07 32.65 -1.38
C LEU A 149 -16.98 34.17 -1.22
N SER A 150 -17.64 34.91 -2.08
CA SER A 150 -17.69 36.39 -1.95
C SER A 150 -19.10 36.89 -2.18
N GLY A 151 -19.55 37.79 -1.32
CA GLY A 151 -20.88 38.34 -1.32
C GLY A 151 -21.52 38.37 0.06
N GLU A 152 -22.85 38.41 0.09
CA GLU A 152 -23.63 38.41 1.33
C GLU A 152 -24.61 37.24 1.34
N ALA A 153 -24.64 36.45 2.45
CA ALA A 153 -25.59 35.40 2.65
C ALA A 153 -25.89 35.18 4.14
N LYS A 154 -27.17 35.03 4.46
CA LYS A 154 -27.65 34.71 5.82
C LYS A 154 -27.63 33.20 6.02
N GLY A 155 -26.45 32.65 6.32
CA GLY A 155 -26.23 31.25 6.55
C GLY A 155 -26.05 30.43 5.26
N LEU A 156 -24.98 29.65 5.23
CA LEU A 156 -24.75 28.66 4.19
C LEU A 156 -24.10 27.39 4.78
N ARG A 157 -24.32 26.27 4.15
CA ARG A 157 -23.66 25.01 4.45
C ARG A 157 -22.79 24.60 3.26
N ILE A 158 -21.57 24.18 3.56
CA ILE A 158 -20.69 23.52 2.59
C ILE A 158 -20.69 22.06 2.97
N ILE A 159 -21.35 21.20 2.18
CA ILE A 159 -21.40 19.76 2.43
C ILE A 159 -20.02 19.18 2.14
N LEU A 160 -19.41 18.52 3.10
CA LEU A 160 -18.14 17.83 2.93
C LEU A 160 -18.33 16.35 2.58
N GLY A 161 -19.45 15.75 2.95
CA GLY A 161 -19.76 14.39 2.57
C GLY A 161 -21.07 13.86 3.14
N HIS A 162 -21.53 12.78 2.53
CA HIS A 162 -22.65 11.96 3.01
C HIS A 162 -22.15 10.99 4.08
N ILE A 163 -22.97 10.72 5.10
CA ILE A 163 -22.69 9.74 6.17
C ILE A 163 -23.41 8.44 5.83
N PRO A 164 -22.70 7.39 5.37
CA PRO A 164 -23.33 6.10 5.10
C PRO A 164 -23.89 5.49 6.37
N THR A 165 -25.06 4.86 6.24
CA THR A 165 -25.75 4.17 7.34
C THR A 165 -25.65 2.65 7.19
N GLY A 166 -25.68 1.92 8.30
CA GLY A 166 -25.68 0.45 8.31
C GLY A 166 -24.53 -0.15 9.13
N SER A 167 -24.54 -1.47 9.26
CA SER A 167 -23.61 -2.21 10.15
C SER A 167 -22.14 -2.17 9.70
N LYS A 168 -21.87 -1.81 8.46
CA LYS A 168 -20.52 -1.66 7.88
C LYS A 168 -20.17 -0.20 7.55
N ALA A 169 -20.92 0.75 8.14
CA ALA A 169 -20.63 2.17 7.93
C ALA A 169 -19.22 2.52 8.40
N PRO A 170 -18.50 3.38 7.66
CA PRO A 170 -17.21 3.89 8.09
C PRO A 170 -17.37 4.71 9.36
N ARG A 171 -16.32 4.78 10.18
CA ARG A 171 -16.30 5.63 11.36
C ARG A 171 -16.10 7.08 10.96
N ILE A 172 -16.85 7.99 11.58
CA ILE A 172 -16.56 9.41 11.52
C ILE A 172 -15.39 9.68 12.47
N VAL A 173 -14.38 10.38 12.00
CA VAL A 173 -13.22 10.75 12.80
C VAL A 173 -12.91 12.24 12.57
N SER A 174 -12.78 12.98 13.65
CA SER A 174 -12.31 14.37 13.64
C SER A 174 -10.86 14.41 14.11
N LEU A 175 -10.08 15.32 13.57
CA LEU A 175 -8.70 15.58 13.99
C LEU A 175 -8.66 16.90 14.75
N CYS A 176 -8.33 16.84 16.05
CA CYS A 176 -8.27 17.97 16.94
C CYS A 176 -6.89 18.01 17.61
N ASP A 177 -6.12 19.11 17.44
CA ASP A 177 -4.76 19.26 17.96
C ASP A 177 -3.86 18.04 17.68
N GLY A 178 -3.89 17.57 16.43
CA GLY A 178 -3.12 16.40 15.97
C GLY A 178 -3.61 15.05 16.48
N LYS A 179 -4.70 15.00 17.28
CA LYS A 179 -5.24 13.76 17.84
C LYS A 179 -6.57 13.37 17.18
N PRO A 180 -6.76 12.11 16.82
CA PRO A 180 -8.02 11.61 16.30
C PRO A 180 -9.05 11.45 17.44
N VAL A 181 -10.24 11.96 17.20
CA VAL A 181 -11.43 11.85 18.06
C VAL A 181 -12.51 11.16 17.25
N ASP A 182 -13.10 10.09 17.80
CA ASP A 182 -14.22 9.41 17.13
C ASP A 182 -15.48 10.29 17.21
N GLY A 183 -16.14 10.49 16.06
CA GLY A 183 -17.32 11.34 15.92
C GLY A 183 -17.00 12.82 15.69
N PHE A 184 -17.99 13.66 16.01
CA PHE A 184 -17.88 15.11 15.97
C PHE A 184 -17.29 15.62 17.30
N PRO A 185 -16.39 16.59 17.27
CA PRO A 185 -15.88 17.19 18.50
C PRO A 185 -17.03 17.87 19.26
N SER A 186 -17.07 17.72 20.59
CA SER A 186 -18.02 18.45 21.43
C SER A 186 -17.76 19.95 21.34
N GLU A 187 -18.81 20.80 21.53
CA GLU A 187 -18.65 22.26 21.55
C GLU A 187 -17.67 22.74 22.65
N GLU A 188 -17.48 21.93 23.68
CA GLU A 188 -16.50 22.16 24.74
C GLU A 188 -15.06 21.78 24.36
N ALA A 189 -14.86 21.02 23.30
CA ALA A 189 -13.52 20.71 22.79
C ALA A 189 -12.88 21.98 22.24
N ARG A 190 -12.18 22.72 23.12
CA ARG A 190 -11.50 24.01 22.81
C ARG A 190 -10.28 23.84 21.89
N GLY A 191 -10.07 22.67 21.31
CA GLY A 191 -8.96 22.35 20.43
C GLY A 191 -9.14 22.89 19.02
N ARG A 192 -8.01 23.09 18.30
CA ARG A 192 -8.02 23.44 16.89
C ARG A 192 -8.50 22.24 16.07
N ILE A 193 -9.59 22.41 15.34
CA ILE A 193 -10.08 21.38 14.40
C ILE A 193 -9.22 21.44 13.14
N GLU A 194 -8.50 20.34 12.87
CA GLU A 194 -7.58 20.21 11.74
C GLU A 194 -8.13 19.34 10.62
N GLY A 195 -9.29 18.70 10.84
CA GLY A 195 -9.96 17.91 9.79
C GLY A 195 -11.09 17.05 10.32
N ILE A 196 -11.85 16.49 9.36
CA ILE A 196 -12.96 15.56 9.61
C ILE A 196 -13.13 14.65 8.41
N GLY A 197 -13.54 13.42 8.65
CA GLY A 197 -13.81 12.49 7.56
C GLY A 197 -14.31 11.13 8.01
N LEU A 198 -14.37 10.23 7.05
CA LEU A 198 -14.83 8.87 7.19
C LEU A 198 -13.64 7.91 7.05
N VAL A 199 -13.48 7.02 8.01
CA VAL A 199 -12.39 6.05 8.05
C VAL A 199 -12.96 4.64 8.07
N ASP A 200 -12.62 3.86 7.05
CA ASP A 200 -12.93 2.45 6.92
C ASP A 200 -11.65 1.61 6.94
N ALA A 201 -11.79 0.28 7.01
CA ALA A 201 -10.66 -0.66 6.98
C ALA A 201 -9.82 -0.54 5.69
N GLY A 202 -10.44 -0.24 4.55
CA GLY A 202 -9.79 -0.18 3.24
C GLY A 202 -9.51 1.21 2.70
N THR A 203 -10.31 2.20 3.10
CA THR A 203 -10.30 3.55 2.53
C THR A 203 -10.43 4.63 3.60
N VAL A 204 -9.96 5.81 3.27
CA VAL A 204 -10.12 7.02 4.06
C VAL A 204 -10.63 8.13 3.14
N TYR A 205 -11.71 8.76 3.54
CA TYR A 205 -12.30 9.95 2.96
C TYR A 205 -12.20 11.07 3.99
N PHE A 206 -11.30 12.04 3.79
CA PHE A 206 -10.95 13.00 4.84
C PHE A 206 -10.68 14.40 4.30
N TRP A 207 -11.28 15.38 4.93
CA TRP A 207 -11.04 16.79 4.71
C TRP A 207 -10.12 17.34 5.78
N LYS A 208 -8.96 17.85 5.38
CA LYS A 208 -7.95 18.43 6.25
C LYS A 208 -7.96 19.94 6.15
N PHE A 209 -7.93 20.62 7.27
CA PHE A 209 -7.85 22.07 7.38
C PHE A 209 -6.46 22.45 7.91
N PRO A 210 -5.47 22.71 7.04
CA PRO A 210 -4.08 22.94 7.47
C PRO A 210 -3.93 24.14 8.40
N GLN A 211 -4.78 25.16 8.21
CA GLN A 211 -4.80 26.36 9.03
C GLN A 211 -5.87 26.34 10.15
N GLY A 212 -6.59 25.22 10.28
CA GLY A 212 -7.81 25.11 11.08
C GLY A 212 -9.02 25.64 10.32
N LEU A 213 -10.17 25.69 10.99
CA LEU A 213 -11.39 26.25 10.39
C LEU A 213 -11.27 27.78 10.26
N PRO A 214 -11.77 28.37 9.17
CA PRO A 214 -11.87 29.82 9.05
C PRO A 214 -12.70 30.43 10.18
N ARG A 215 -12.39 31.68 10.55
CA ARG A 215 -13.16 32.40 11.57
C ARG A 215 -14.64 32.47 11.18
N GLY A 216 -15.53 32.27 12.14
CA GLY A 216 -16.98 32.28 11.92
C GLY A 216 -17.55 31.00 11.31
N THR A 217 -16.75 29.99 10.98
CA THR A 217 -17.24 28.70 10.51
C THR A 217 -17.29 27.67 11.62
N ARG A 218 -18.22 26.71 11.52
CA ARG A 218 -18.37 25.60 12.48
C ARG A 218 -18.57 24.28 11.73
N LEU A 219 -18.12 23.18 12.32
CA LEU A 219 -18.55 21.86 11.85
C LEU A 219 -20.04 21.67 12.13
N PHE A 220 -20.75 21.06 11.21
CA PHE A 220 -22.13 20.61 11.43
C PHE A 220 -22.31 19.17 10.98
N HIS A 221 -23.27 18.51 11.57
CA HIS A 221 -23.88 17.29 11.09
C HIS A 221 -25.40 17.46 11.10
N GLY A 222 -26.05 16.80 10.16
CA GLY A 222 -27.50 16.93 10.03
C GLY A 222 -27.99 16.14 8.85
N VAL A 223 -29.11 16.55 8.30
CA VAL A 223 -29.66 15.96 7.09
C VAL A 223 -29.65 16.99 5.97
N ASN A 224 -29.49 16.51 4.75
CA ASN A 224 -29.71 17.31 3.55
C ASN A 224 -31.21 17.43 3.25
N ARG A 225 -31.58 18.08 2.16
CA ARG A 225 -32.98 18.24 1.72
C ARG A 225 -33.72 16.93 1.45
N ALA A 226 -33.00 15.89 1.01
CA ALA A 226 -33.56 14.58 0.78
C ALA A 226 -33.68 13.73 2.06
N GLY A 227 -33.39 14.31 3.24
CA GLY A 227 -33.39 13.61 4.53
C GLY A 227 -32.19 12.68 4.74
N GLN A 228 -31.16 12.76 3.90
CA GLN A 228 -29.96 11.93 4.01
C GLN A 228 -28.94 12.55 4.97
N PRO A 229 -28.27 11.76 5.82
CA PRO A 229 -27.33 12.27 6.79
C PRO A 229 -26.05 12.79 6.10
N VAL A 230 -25.65 14.00 6.45
CA VAL A 230 -24.48 14.70 5.90
C VAL A 230 -23.67 15.38 7.00
N PHE A 231 -22.42 15.67 6.67
CA PHE A 231 -21.56 16.52 7.50
C PHE A 231 -20.85 17.55 6.64
N GLY A 232 -20.46 18.65 7.27
CA GLY A 232 -19.82 19.74 6.54
C GLY A 232 -19.49 20.93 7.43
N LEU A 233 -19.40 22.11 6.78
CA LEU A 233 -19.13 23.38 7.40
C LEU A 233 -20.40 24.27 7.35
N LEU A 234 -20.74 24.85 8.48
CA LEU A 234 -21.75 25.89 8.60
C LEU A 234 -21.07 27.26 8.66
N VAL A 235 -21.47 28.15 7.78
CA VAL A 235 -21.13 29.58 7.81
C VAL A 235 -22.41 30.32 8.20
N PRO A 236 -22.56 30.78 9.45
CA PRO A 236 -23.80 31.37 9.93
C PRO A 236 -24.15 32.68 9.20
N GLU A 237 -23.13 33.45 8.84
CA GLU A 237 -23.28 34.68 8.10
C GLU A 237 -22.05 34.91 7.23
N LEU A 238 -22.25 35.19 5.96
CA LEU A 238 -21.22 35.60 5.02
C LEU A 238 -21.41 37.09 4.73
N SER A 239 -20.39 37.88 5.02
CA SER A 239 -20.33 39.33 4.75
C SER A 239 -18.94 39.63 4.19
N GLY A 240 -18.84 39.77 2.88
CA GLY A 240 -17.59 39.96 2.17
C GLY A 240 -16.98 38.67 1.58
N GLU A 241 -15.71 38.40 1.85
CA GLU A 241 -14.99 37.29 1.28
C GLU A 241 -14.62 36.24 2.35
N LEU A 242 -14.87 34.95 2.06
CA LEU A 242 -14.41 33.81 2.83
C LEU A 242 -13.56 32.91 1.92
N ILE A 243 -12.33 32.66 2.35
CA ILE A 243 -11.43 31.71 1.70
C ILE A 243 -11.25 30.51 2.62
N LEU A 244 -11.61 29.32 2.12
CA LEU A 244 -11.39 28.05 2.77
C LEU A 244 -10.26 27.30 2.05
N GLU A 245 -9.08 27.28 2.66
CA GLU A 245 -7.96 26.44 2.22
C GLU A 245 -8.06 25.08 2.90
N THR A 246 -8.25 24.03 2.11
CA THR A 246 -8.42 22.66 2.60
C THR A 246 -7.67 21.67 1.72
N ALA A 247 -7.51 20.46 2.19
CA ALA A 247 -6.98 19.38 1.39
C ALA A 247 -7.86 18.14 1.55
N PHE A 248 -8.31 17.61 0.44
CA PHE A 248 -9.09 16.40 0.40
C PHE A 248 -8.16 15.18 0.26
N TYR A 249 -8.28 14.22 1.16
CA TYR A 249 -7.67 12.90 1.03
C TYR A 249 -8.76 11.87 0.72
N GLY A 250 -8.73 11.34 -0.49
CA GLY A 250 -9.61 10.26 -0.93
C GLY A 250 -8.78 9.06 -1.38
N GLY A 251 -8.45 8.15 -0.47
CA GLY A 251 -7.48 7.11 -0.78
C GLY A 251 -7.52 5.88 0.12
N ARG A 252 -6.52 5.02 -0.05
CA ARG A 252 -6.35 3.79 0.73
C ARG A 252 -6.00 4.10 2.18
N ASN A 253 -6.54 3.28 3.11
CA ASN A 253 -6.19 3.34 4.53
C ASN A 253 -4.86 2.62 4.78
N ARG A 254 -3.74 3.28 4.43
CA ARG A 254 -2.38 2.77 4.60
C ARG A 254 -1.49 3.80 5.26
N TYR A 255 -0.71 3.34 6.23
CA TYR A 255 0.11 4.22 7.06
C TYR A 255 0.98 5.18 6.24
N VAL A 256 1.70 4.67 5.24
CA VAL A 256 2.64 5.48 4.43
C VAL A 256 1.93 6.57 3.63
N LEU A 257 0.72 6.28 3.12
CA LEU A 257 -0.07 7.24 2.37
C LEU A 257 -0.61 8.33 3.28
N LEU A 258 -1.13 7.92 4.44
CA LEU A 258 -1.62 8.84 5.47
C LEU A 258 -0.50 9.66 6.09
N GLU A 259 0.69 9.09 6.28
CA GLU A 259 1.88 9.81 6.72
C GLU A 259 2.25 10.93 5.74
N LYS A 260 2.28 10.64 4.43
CA LYS A 260 2.51 11.65 3.38
C LYS A 260 1.44 12.73 3.33
N ALA A 261 0.20 12.39 3.67
CA ALA A 261 -0.90 13.33 3.78
C ALA A 261 -0.92 14.09 5.12
N GLY A 262 -0.02 13.75 6.07
CA GLY A 262 -0.01 14.29 7.42
C GLY A 262 -1.23 13.84 8.26
N LEU A 263 -1.70 12.62 8.02
CA LEU A 263 -2.85 11.98 8.66
C LEU A 263 -2.48 10.66 9.36
N SER A 264 -1.19 10.45 9.66
CA SER A 264 -0.69 9.20 10.27
C SER A 264 -1.30 8.89 11.64
N SER A 265 -1.75 9.92 12.36
CA SER A 265 -2.44 9.77 13.66
C SER A 265 -3.77 9.02 13.57
N LEU A 266 -4.39 8.92 12.39
CA LEU A 266 -5.61 8.13 12.18
C LEU A 266 -5.39 6.62 12.34
N ILE A 267 -4.13 6.14 12.26
CA ILE A 267 -3.77 4.72 12.43
C ILE A 267 -3.02 4.51 13.73
N LYS A 268 -3.57 3.66 14.60
CA LYS A 268 -2.86 3.18 15.80
C LYS A 268 -1.97 1.99 15.42
N LEU A 269 -0.64 2.17 15.53
CA LEU A 269 0.34 1.11 15.26
C LEU A 269 0.58 0.26 16.52
N ASN A 270 0.46 -1.05 16.38
CA ASN A 270 0.98 -2.00 17.36
C ASN A 270 2.51 -2.18 17.20
N VAL A 271 3.13 -2.98 18.05
CA VAL A 271 4.59 -3.23 18.03
C VAL A 271 5.04 -3.72 16.65
N PHE A 272 4.35 -4.69 16.07
CA PHE A 272 4.66 -5.22 14.74
C PHE A 272 4.52 -4.16 13.63
N GLY A 273 3.49 -3.30 13.73
CA GLY A 273 3.30 -2.17 12.82
C GLY A 273 4.46 -1.16 12.88
N ARG A 274 5.03 -0.91 14.06
CA ARG A 274 6.21 -0.04 14.21
C ARG A 274 7.44 -0.63 13.51
N PHE A 275 7.68 -1.94 13.64
CA PHE A 275 8.75 -2.62 12.90
C PHE A 275 8.54 -2.54 11.39
N MET A 276 7.30 -2.77 10.91
CA MET A 276 6.94 -2.64 9.51
C MET A 276 7.24 -1.22 8.99
N VAL A 277 6.87 -0.18 9.73
CA VAL A 277 7.15 1.22 9.39
C VAL A 277 8.67 1.47 9.33
N GLY A 278 9.44 0.90 10.27
CA GLY A 278 10.90 0.96 10.22
C GLY A 278 11.49 0.36 8.94
N VAL A 279 10.97 -0.80 8.51
CA VAL A 279 11.36 -1.42 7.22
C VAL A 279 11.00 -0.52 6.04
N ILE A 280 9.80 0.08 6.05
CA ILE A 280 9.35 0.99 4.99
C ILE A 280 10.27 2.21 4.89
N HIS A 281 10.56 2.87 6.01
CA HIS A 281 11.43 4.05 6.04
C HIS A 281 12.85 3.70 5.57
N PHE A 282 13.35 2.52 5.95
CA PHE A 282 14.65 2.05 5.48
C PHE A 282 14.66 1.78 3.98
N LEU A 283 13.63 1.14 3.43
CA LEU A 283 13.48 0.97 1.98
C LEU A 283 13.36 2.30 1.25
N GLN A 284 12.65 3.29 1.80
CA GLN A 284 12.57 4.64 1.23
C GLN A 284 13.91 5.37 1.29
N PHE A 285 14.67 5.21 2.36
CA PHE A 285 16.03 5.76 2.46
C PHE A 285 16.92 5.17 1.36
N LEU A 286 16.92 3.85 1.20
CA LEU A 286 17.67 3.17 0.13
C LEU A 286 17.19 3.57 -1.26
N TYR A 287 15.88 3.76 -1.45
CA TYR A 287 15.32 4.26 -2.69
C TYR A 287 15.81 5.67 -3.03
N ARG A 288 15.91 6.57 -2.05
CA ARG A 288 16.46 7.93 -2.27
C ARG A 288 17.92 7.89 -2.72
N ALA A 289 18.69 6.91 -2.24
CA ALA A 289 20.10 6.74 -2.62
C ALA A 289 20.26 6.08 -4.00
N THR A 290 19.37 5.15 -4.37
CA THR A 290 19.52 4.32 -5.59
C THR A 290 18.62 4.74 -6.74
N GLY A 291 17.56 5.51 -6.46
CA GLY A 291 16.53 5.88 -7.45
C GLY A 291 15.61 4.73 -7.86
N ASN A 292 15.77 3.51 -7.31
CA ASN A 292 15.02 2.33 -7.73
C ASN A 292 14.75 1.37 -6.56
N TYR A 293 13.48 0.92 -6.40
CA TYR A 293 13.12 -0.02 -5.34
C TYR A 293 13.71 -1.42 -5.51
N GLY A 294 14.04 -1.84 -6.71
CA GLY A 294 14.71 -3.13 -6.92
C GLY A 294 16.08 -3.15 -6.26
N TRP A 295 16.90 -2.14 -6.49
CA TRP A 295 18.18 -1.99 -5.80
C TRP A 295 18.00 -1.80 -4.29
N ALA A 296 17.00 -1.04 -3.87
CA ALA A 296 16.69 -0.87 -2.46
C ALA A 296 16.39 -2.22 -1.76
N ILE A 297 15.60 -3.10 -2.39
CA ILE A 297 15.30 -4.44 -1.86
C ILE A 297 16.56 -5.32 -1.83
N ILE A 298 17.39 -5.28 -2.86
CA ILE A 298 18.65 -6.05 -2.89
C ILE A 298 19.56 -5.64 -1.73
N ILE A 299 19.81 -4.33 -1.57
CA ILE A 299 20.65 -3.82 -0.48
C ILE A 299 20.04 -4.14 0.89
N PHE A 300 18.73 -3.94 1.05
CA PHE A 300 18.01 -4.33 2.26
C PHE A 300 18.24 -5.80 2.61
N THR A 301 18.13 -6.70 1.60
CA THR A 301 18.31 -8.14 1.79
C THR A 301 19.72 -8.46 2.25
N ILE A 302 20.74 -7.86 1.61
CA ILE A 302 22.14 -8.06 1.97
C ILE A 302 22.40 -7.59 3.40
N VAL A 303 21.95 -6.39 3.77
CA VAL A 303 22.11 -5.84 5.13
C VAL A 303 21.43 -6.75 6.15
N ALA A 304 20.20 -7.19 5.89
CA ALA A 304 19.48 -8.10 6.78
C ALA A 304 20.23 -9.43 6.95
N GLN A 305 20.80 -10.00 5.87
CA GLN A 305 21.56 -11.24 5.93
C GLN A 305 22.90 -11.08 6.66
N ILE A 306 23.57 -9.93 6.53
CA ILE A 306 24.80 -9.62 7.31
C ILE A 306 24.48 -9.58 8.81
N LEU A 307 23.39 -8.91 9.20
CA LEU A 307 22.96 -8.83 10.61
C LEU A 307 22.59 -10.21 11.17
N LEU A 308 21.98 -11.06 10.36
CA LEU A 308 21.56 -12.41 10.74
C LEU A 308 22.67 -13.46 10.58
N PHE A 309 23.80 -13.11 9.96
CA PHE A 309 24.87 -14.05 9.63
C PHE A 309 25.31 -14.95 10.80
N PRO A 310 25.60 -14.44 12.02
CA PRO A 310 26.05 -15.30 13.14
C PRO A 310 24.99 -16.34 13.52
N LEU A 311 23.71 -15.98 13.43
CA LEU A 311 22.62 -16.89 13.74
C LEU A 311 22.43 -17.92 12.61
N THR A 312 22.43 -17.48 11.37
CA THR A 312 22.32 -18.33 10.17
C THR A 312 23.46 -19.36 10.10
N ARG A 313 24.70 -18.95 10.42
CA ARG A 313 25.84 -19.88 10.45
C ARG A 313 25.65 -21.01 11.48
N LYS A 314 25.20 -20.66 12.71
CA LYS A 314 24.87 -21.67 13.74
C LYS A 314 23.78 -22.64 13.28
N GLN A 315 22.76 -22.14 12.59
CA GLN A 315 21.66 -22.95 12.05
C GLN A 315 22.16 -23.94 10.97
N ILE A 316 22.98 -23.46 10.03
CA ILE A 316 23.55 -24.33 8.97
C ILE A 316 24.43 -25.43 9.58
N HIS A 317 25.25 -25.10 10.59
CA HIS A 317 26.03 -26.11 11.30
C HIS A 317 25.17 -27.15 12.01
N SER A 318 24.06 -26.73 12.66
CA SER A 318 23.12 -27.65 13.29
C SER A 318 22.43 -28.57 12.25
N MET A 319 22.03 -28.00 11.11
CA MET A 319 21.42 -28.73 10.00
C MET A 319 22.40 -29.75 9.38
N ALA A 320 23.67 -29.37 9.19
CA ALA A 320 24.69 -30.27 8.68
C ALA A 320 24.96 -31.46 9.63
N LYS A 321 24.92 -31.26 10.96
CA LYS A 321 24.99 -32.33 11.94
C LYS A 321 23.79 -33.27 11.84
N LEU A 322 22.57 -32.75 11.73
CA LEU A 322 21.35 -33.58 11.53
C LEU A 322 21.44 -34.42 10.27
N GLN A 323 21.94 -33.84 9.17
CA GLN A 323 22.10 -34.55 7.90
C GLN A 323 23.09 -35.72 8.02
N ARG A 324 24.17 -35.61 8.80
CA ARG A 324 25.12 -36.68 9.08
C ARG A 324 24.51 -37.80 9.93
N LEU A 325 23.45 -37.54 10.68
CA LEU A 325 22.76 -38.56 11.47
C LEU A 325 21.70 -39.34 10.68
N GLN A 326 21.38 -38.89 9.46
CA GLN A 326 20.35 -39.56 8.61
C GLN A 326 20.54 -41.08 8.45
N PRO A 327 21.77 -41.63 8.19
CA PRO A 327 21.93 -43.06 8.08
C PRO A 327 21.64 -43.79 9.39
N LYS A 328 21.94 -43.20 10.53
CA LYS A 328 21.59 -43.77 11.84
C LYS A 328 20.07 -43.74 12.08
N ILE A 329 19.41 -42.66 11.67
CA ILE A 329 17.95 -42.49 11.75
C ILE A 329 17.27 -43.53 10.87
N GLN A 330 17.74 -43.73 9.63
CA GLN A 330 17.17 -44.73 8.70
C GLN A 330 17.30 -46.18 9.26
N LYS A 331 18.48 -46.52 9.82
CA LYS A 331 18.66 -47.80 10.48
C LYS A 331 17.71 -48.02 11.65
N LEU A 332 17.47 -47.00 12.47
CA LEU A 332 16.48 -47.10 13.56
C LEU A 332 15.05 -47.23 13.02
N GLN A 333 14.71 -46.53 11.95
CA GLN A 333 13.40 -46.62 11.29
C GLN A 333 13.17 -48.03 10.68
N GLU A 334 14.19 -48.63 10.11
CA GLU A 334 14.12 -50.01 9.59
C GLU A 334 14.03 -51.03 10.72
N MET A 335 14.79 -50.86 11.80
CA MET A 335 14.85 -51.80 12.93
C MET A 335 13.58 -51.82 13.76
N TYR A 336 12.92 -50.65 13.92
CA TYR A 336 11.70 -50.51 14.73
C TYR A 336 10.48 -50.11 13.88
N LYS A 337 10.40 -50.62 12.65
CA LYS A 337 9.36 -50.27 11.66
C LYS A 337 7.93 -50.51 12.20
N ASP A 338 7.75 -51.57 12.97
CA ASP A 338 6.44 -51.99 13.51
C ASP A 338 6.19 -51.55 14.95
N ASP A 339 7.22 -50.94 15.63
CA ASP A 339 7.13 -50.44 16.97
C ASP A 339 7.41 -48.93 17.01
N ARG A 340 6.35 -48.13 16.81
CA ARG A 340 6.46 -46.65 16.79
C ARG A 340 6.87 -46.05 18.12
N GLU A 341 6.49 -46.69 19.24
CA GLU A 341 6.80 -46.13 20.57
C GLU A 341 8.30 -46.29 20.87
N THR A 342 8.87 -47.46 20.63
CA THR A 342 10.30 -47.71 20.78
C THR A 342 11.12 -46.89 19.79
N LEU A 343 10.67 -46.75 18.54
CA LEU A 343 11.32 -45.88 17.54
C LEU A 343 11.43 -44.46 18.03
N GLN A 344 10.33 -43.89 18.55
CA GLN A 344 10.34 -42.51 19.04
C GLN A 344 11.29 -42.34 20.23
N LYS A 345 11.33 -43.28 21.18
CA LYS A 345 12.26 -43.26 22.31
C LYS A 345 13.73 -43.32 21.83
N GLN A 346 14.06 -44.20 20.90
CA GLN A 346 15.39 -44.36 20.34
C GLN A 346 15.83 -43.14 19.53
N LEU A 347 14.94 -42.50 18.79
CA LEU A 347 15.24 -41.28 18.06
C LEU A 347 15.53 -40.10 19.02
N ILE A 348 14.74 -39.97 20.08
CA ILE A 348 14.98 -38.91 21.11
C ILE A 348 16.34 -39.16 21.79
N GLU A 349 16.67 -40.41 22.12
CA GLU A 349 17.93 -40.79 22.74
C GLU A 349 19.13 -40.53 21.83
N LEU A 350 18.99 -40.88 20.51
CA LEU A 350 20.00 -40.55 19.49
C LEU A 350 20.26 -39.05 19.43
N TYR A 351 19.19 -38.19 19.35
CA TYR A 351 19.36 -36.75 19.30
C TYR A 351 19.99 -36.18 20.58
N ARG A 352 19.66 -36.75 21.73
CA ARG A 352 20.23 -36.36 23.04
C ARG A 352 21.69 -36.74 23.15
N THR A 353 22.07 -37.93 22.74
CA THR A 353 23.44 -38.42 22.79
C THR A 353 24.35 -37.63 21.83
N GLU A 354 23.89 -37.34 20.64
CA GLU A 354 24.61 -36.61 19.61
C GLU A 354 24.55 -35.06 19.83
N LYS A 355 23.83 -34.63 20.89
CA LYS A 355 23.67 -33.19 21.27
C LYS A 355 23.14 -32.36 20.08
N VAL A 356 22.17 -32.91 19.34
CA VAL A 356 21.56 -32.27 18.17
C VAL A 356 20.08 -32.00 18.43
N ASN A 357 19.64 -30.78 18.13
CA ASN A 357 18.24 -30.42 18.23
C ASN A 357 17.49 -30.82 16.93
N PRO A 358 16.49 -31.72 16.99
CA PRO A 358 15.71 -32.12 15.81
C PRO A 358 14.98 -30.94 15.13
N LEU A 359 14.64 -29.89 15.88
CA LEU A 359 14.03 -28.68 15.33
C LEU A 359 15.02 -27.81 14.54
N GLY A 360 16.33 -28.11 14.60
CA GLY A 360 17.37 -27.36 13.86
C GLY A 360 17.16 -27.37 12.34
N GLY A 361 16.47 -28.39 11.80
CA GLY A 361 16.17 -28.49 10.37
C GLY A 361 15.13 -27.50 9.87
N CYS A 362 14.12 -27.15 10.69
CA CYS A 362 13.08 -26.17 10.32
C CYS A 362 13.37 -24.75 10.81
N LEU A 363 14.39 -24.56 11.67
CA LEU A 363 14.74 -23.28 12.26
C LEU A 363 15.04 -22.17 11.23
N PRO A 364 15.71 -22.44 10.08
CA PRO A 364 15.89 -21.43 9.02
C PRO A 364 14.58 -20.87 8.50
N PHE A 365 13.58 -21.73 8.29
CA PHE A 365 12.24 -21.31 7.83
C PHE A 365 11.53 -20.48 8.90
N LEU A 366 11.58 -20.89 10.16
CA LEU A 366 10.95 -20.15 11.27
C LEU A 366 11.56 -18.75 11.47
N LEU A 367 12.88 -18.62 11.29
CA LEU A 367 13.53 -17.31 11.36
C LEU A 367 13.21 -16.43 10.15
N GLN A 368 13.14 -17.03 8.96
CA GLN A 368 12.86 -16.33 7.71
C GLN A 368 11.44 -15.78 7.64
N PHE A 369 10.47 -16.51 8.21
CA PHE A 369 9.05 -16.20 8.06
C PHE A 369 8.65 -14.81 8.59
N PRO A 370 9.10 -14.33 9.77
CA PRO A 370 8.84 -12.97 10.22
C PRO A 370 9.36 -11.89 9.26
N PHE A 371 10.57 -12.07 8.69
CA PHE A 371 11.14 -11.12 7.73
C PHE A 371 10.33 -11.07 6.43
N LEU A 372 9.90 -12.24 5.97
CA LEU A 372 9.06 -12.34 4.77
C LEU A 372 7.73 -11.61 4.97
N ILE A 373 7.08 -11.80 6.12
CA ILE A 373 5.81 -11.13 6.46
C ILE A 373 6.02 -9.62 6.60
N LEU A 374 7.08 -9.18 7.25
CA LEU A 374 7.39 -7.77 7.43
C LEU A 374 7.61 -7.09 6.09
N LEU A 375 8.41 -7.69 5.21
CA LEU A 375 8.68 -7.14 3.88
C LEU A 375 7.42 -7.17 3.00
N TRP A 376 6.66 -8.26 3.02
CA TRP A 376 5.37 -8.33 2.32
C TRP A 376 4.43 -7.21 2.75
N ARG A 377 4.28 -7.00 4.06
CA ARG A 377 3.46 -5.91 4.59
C ARG A 377 4.04 -4.54 4.24
N ALA A 378 5.35 -4.38 4.24
CA ALA A 378 6.01 -3.14 3.83
C ALA A 378 5.71 -2.82 2.35
N ILE A 379 5.88 -3.77 1.44
CA ILE A 379 5.56 -3.63 0.02
C ILE A 379 4.07 -3.34 -0.17
N PHE A 380 3.20 -4.10 0.51
CA PHE A 380 1.75 -3.90 0.43
C PHE A 380 1.32 -2.50 0.90
N ASN A 381 1.88 -1.99 2.00
CA ASN A 381 1.57 -0.64 2.50
C ASN A 381 2.20 0.49 1.68
N SER A 382 3.16 0.17 0.82
CA SER A 382 3.86 1.13 -0.04
C SER A 382 3.58 0.90 -1.52
N ALA A 383 2.59 0.08 -1.87
CA ALA A 383 2.38 -0.38 -3.24
C ALA A 383 2.20 0.77 -4.24
N GLU A 384 1.51 1.84 -3.86
CA GLU A 384 1.35 3.03 -4.68
C GLU A 384 2.69 3.71 -4.98
N LEU A 385 3.63 3.71 -4.01
CA LEU A 385 4.97 4.27 -4.21
C LEU A 385 5.80 3.41 -5.16
N PHE A 386 5.66 2.09 -5.07
CA PHE A 386 6.31 1.15 -5.99
C PHE A 386 5.75 1.31 -7.40
N HIS A 387 4.41 1.46 -7.53
CA HIS A 387 3.74 1.68 -8.81
C HIS A 387 4.16 2.97 -9.50
N LEU A 388 4.41 4.03 -8.74
CA LEU A 388 4.87 5.32 -9.26
C LEU A 388 6.39 5.38 -9.52
N ALA A 389 7.14 4.39 -9.03
CA ALA A 389 8.59 4.31 -9.19
C ALA A 389 8.99 3.76 -10.58
N PRO A 390 10.27 3.94 -10.99
CA PRO A 390 10.80 3.31 -12.19
C PRO A 390 10.76 1.78 -12.13
N SER A 391 10.58 1.14 -13.28
CA SER A 391 10.67 -0.30 -13.45
C SER A 391 12.04 -0.86 -13.04
N PHE A 392 12.08 -2.11 -12.63
CA PHE A 392 13.31 -2.83 -12.34
C PHE A 392 13.49 -3.99 -13.31
N LEU A 393 14.51 -3.92 -14.17
CA LEU A 393 14.74 -4.88 -15.25
C LEU A 393 13.48 -5.06 -16.12
N TRP A 394 12.94 -6.27 -16.20
CA TRP A 394 11.71 -6.60 -16.94
C TRP A 394 10.43 -6.40 -16.11
N ILE A 395 10.55 -6.04 -14.82
CA ILE A 395 9.43 -5.92 -13.91
C ILE A 395 8.98 -4.45 -13.88
N PRO A 396 7.80 -4.12 -14.42
CA PRO A 396 7.31 -2.74 -14.47
C PRO A 396 6.90 -2.23 -13.08
N ASP A 397 6.43 -3.12 -12.21
CA ASP A 397 5.96 -2.79 -10.87
C ASP A 397 6.25 -3.92 -9.88
N LEU A 398 7.14 -3.64 -8.93
CA LEU A 398 7.54 -4.60 -7.91
C LEU A 398 6.47 -4.90 -6.86
N SER A 399 5.39 -4.10 -6.79
CA SER A 399 4.24 -4.37 -5.92
C SER A 399 3.22 -5.33 -6.51
N LEU A 400 3.35 -5.65 -7.81
CA LEU A 400 2.52 -6.60 -8.54
C LEU A 400 3.29 -7.91 -8.78
N PRO A 401 2.59 -9.00 -9.17
CA PRO A 401 3.25 -10.24 -9.58
C PRO A 401 4.18 -10.03 -10.78
N ASP A 402 5.24 -10.83 -10.86
CA ASP A 402 6.12 -10.86 -12.05
C ASP A 402 5.32 -11.31 -13.28
N PRO A 403 5.20 -10.48 -14.32
CA PRO A 403 4.37 -10.77 -15.49
C PRO A 403 4.85 -12.01 -16.29
N TYR A 404 6.13 -12.35 -16.18
CA TYR A 404 6.74 -13.44 -16.91
C TYR A 404 7.16 -14.62 -16.01
N TYR A 405 6.97 -14.52 -14.69
CA TYR A 405 7.40 -15.51 -13.69
C TYR A 405 8.91 -15.82 -13.72
N ILE A 406 9.73 -14.97 -14.37
CA ILE A 406 11.17 -15.18 -14.53
C ILE A 406 11.87 -15.21 -13.17
N ILE A 407 11.57 -14.26 -12.28
CA ILE A 407 12.21 -14.21 -10.96
C ILE A 407 11.86 -15.41 -10.09
N ILE A 408 10.66 -15.97 -10.28
CA ILE A 408 10.21 -17.19 -9.61
C ILE A 408 11.03 -18.38 -10.12
N ALA A 409 11.13 -18.53 -11.44
CA ALA A 409 11.91 -19.59 -12.07
C ALA A 409 13.39 -19.54 -11.66
N LEU A 410 13.98 -18.34 -11.64
CA LEU A 410 15.35 -18.12 -11.17
C LEU A 410 15.50 -18.52 -9.69
N THR A 411 14.54 -18.16 -8.84
CA THR A 411 14.56 -18.51 -7.42
C THR A 411 14.51 -20.03 -7.21
N VAL A 412 13.57 -20.69 -7.89
CA VAL A 412 13.45 -22.16 -7.86
C VAL A 412 14.72 -22.81 -8.38
N GLY A 413 15.28 -22.30 -9.48
CA GLY A 413 16.54 -22.79 -10.05
C GLY A 413 17.71 -22.72 -9.08
N VAL A 414 17.88 -21.57 -8.38
CA VAL A 414 18.93 -21.41 -7.35
C VAL A 414 18.73 -22.40 -6.18
N GLN A 415 17.49 -22.61 -5.74
CA GLN A 415 17.21 -23.53 -4.65
C GLN A 415 17.48 -25.00 -5.06
N LEU A 416 17.08 -25.39 -6.27
CA LEU A 416 17.36 -26.73 -6.81
C LEU A 416 18.86 -26.95 -7.01
N LEU A 417 19.59 -25.94 -7.50
CA LEU A 417 21.04 -25.98 -7.61
C LEU A 417 21.71 -26.12 -6.24
N GLY A 418 21.27 -25.34 -5.24
CA GLY A 418 21.76 -25.45 -3.86
C GLY A 418 21.51 -26.84 -3.26
N GLN A 419 20.33 -27.41 -3.48
CA GLN A 419 19.98 -28.78 -3.09
C GLN A 419 20.89 -29.82 -3.77
N TRP A 420 21.10 -29.70 -5.06
CA TRP A 420 21.98 -30.61 -5.80
C TRP A 420 23.44 -30.55 -5.33
N LEU A 421 23.97 -29.31 -5.09
CA LEU A 421 25.33 -29.16 -4.54
C LEU A 421 25.46 -29.76 -3.15
N SER A 422 24.42 -29.60 -2.31
CA SER A 422 24.40 -30.21 -0.96
C SER A 422 24.44 -31.74 -1.00
N MET A 423 23.66 -32.34 -1.90
CA MET A 423 23.61 -33.83 -2.07
C MET A 423 24.91 -34.40 -2.60
N ARG A 424 25.67 -33.66 -3.41
CA ARG A 424 27.01 -34.13 -3.85
C ARG A 424 28.03 -34.16 -2.71
N ARG A 425 27.88 -33.30 -1.72
CA ARG A 425 28.81 -33.18 -0.58
C ARG A 425 28.44 -34.06 0.61
N ILE A 426 27.18 -34.48 0.71
CA ILE A 426 26.66 -35.36 1.75
C ILE A 426 25.85 -36.46 1.04
N PRO A 427 26.52 -37.55 0.60
CA PRO A 427 25.87 -38.64 -0.19
C PRO A 427 24.71 -39.34 0.52
N GLU A 428 24.67 -39.24 1.86
CA GLU A 428 23.65 -39.83 2.72
C GLU A 428 22.24 -39.21 2.56
N GLN A 429 22.11 -38.10 1.81
CA GLN A 429 20.81 -37.49 1.46
C GLN A 429 20.07 -38.13 0.29
N LYS A 430 20.63 -39.19 -0.31
CA LYS A 430 19.97 -39.94 -1.39
C LYS A 430 18.67 -40.54 -0.88
N GLY A 431 17.52 -40.03 -1.34
CA GLY A 431 16.18 -40.51 -0.98
C GLY A 431 15.19 -39.44 -0.50
N GLN A 432 15.60 -38.19 -0.24
CA GLN A 432 14.70 -37.13 0.18
C GLN A 432 14.07 -36.39 -1.03
N GLY A 433 13.09 -37.04 -1.70
CA GLY A 433 12.36 -36.45 -2.84
C GLY A 433 11.65 -35.12 -2.50
N ILE A 434 11.28 -34.95 -1.24
CA ILE A 434 10.55 -33.75 -0.77
C ILE A 434 11.36 -32.46 -0.96
N GLY A 435 12.71 -32.51 -0.81
CA GLY A 435 13.59 -31.34 -1.01
C GLY A 435 13.58 -30.81 -2.44
N TRP A 436 13.25 -31.66 -3.44
CA TRP A 436 13.12 -31.25 -4.84
C TRP A 436 11.75 -30.69 -5.17
N VAL A 437 10.72 -31.22 -4.54
CA VAL A 437 9.33 -30.84 -4.80
C VAL A 437 8.98 -29.52 -4.13
N MET A 438 9.48 -29.27 -2.91
CA MET A 438 9.10 -28.08 -2.12
C MET A 438 9.41 -26.74 -2.78
N PRO A 439 10.58 -26.50 -3.41
CA PRO A 439 10.83 -25.23 -4.11
C PRO A 439 9.86 -24.99 -5.26
N ILE A 440 9.53 -26.04 -6.03
CA ILE A 440 8.61 -25.97 -7.16
C ILE A 440 7.19 -25.69 -6.66
N LEU A 441 6.74 -26.42 -5.63
CA LEU A 441 5.44 -26.23 -5.01
C LEU A 441 5.29 -24.83 -4.44
N PHE A 442 6.31 -24.33 -3.73
CA PHE A 442 6.33 -22.99 -3.19
C PHE A 442 6.25 -21.93 -4.30
N GLY A 443 7.05 -22.07 -5.37
CA GLY A 443 6.98 -21.18 -6.53
C GLY A 443 5.59 -21.14 -7.16
N PHE A 444 4.94 -22.28 -7.28
CA PHE A 444 3.60 -22.39 -7.86
C PHE A 444 2.52 -21.77 -6.94
N LEU A 445 2.53 -22.09 -5.65
CA LEU A 445 1.54 -21.61 -4.69
C LEU A 445 1.58 -20.08 -4.52
N PHE A 446 2.79 -19.52 -4.48
CA PHE A 446 2.99 -18.09 -4.22
C PHE A 446 3.26 -17.26 -5.49
N ARG A 447 2.99 -17.81 -6.68
CA ARG A 447 3.24 -17.11 -7.96
C ARG A 447 2.54 -15.75 -8.10
N SER A 448 1.42 -15.56 -7.38
CA SER A 448 0.65 -14.32 -7.39
C SER A 448 1.17 -13.25 -6.41
N PHE A 449 2.24 -13.54 -5.66
CA PHE A 449 2.81 -12.59 -4.72
C PHE A 449 3.61 -11.50 -5.46
N PRO A 450 3.78 -10.32 -4.84
CA PRO A 450 4.53 -9.22 -5.43
C PRO A 450 5.94 -9.62 -5.87
N ALA A 451 6.35 -9.14 -7.05
CA ALA A 451 7.68 -9.42 -7.60
C ALA A 451 8.82 -8.92 -6.69
N GLY A 452 8.60 -7.82 -5.93
CA GLY A 452 9.57 -7.35 -4.94
C GLY A 452 9.83 -8.33 -3.80
N LEU A 453 8.81 -9.12 -3.41
CA LEU A 453 8.99 -10.19 -2.43
C LEU A 453 9.79 -11.36 -3.00
N TRP A 454 9.55 -11.70 -4.27
CA TRP A 454 10.32 -12.71 -4.98
C TRP A 454 11.76 -12.26 -5.22
N LEU A 455 12.01 -10.99 -5.50
CA LEU A 455 13.35 -10.43 -5.61
C LEU A 455 14.14 -10.56 -4.29
N TYR A 456 13.51 -10.22 -3.17
CA TYR A 456 14.08 -10.48 -1.85
C TYR A 456 14.42 -11.96 -1.66
N TYR A 457 13.46 -12.84 -1.95
CA TYR A 457 13.63 -14.29 -1.74
C TYR A 457 14.67 -14.91 -2.69
N PHE A 458 14.81 -14.38 -3.89
CA PHE A 458 15.86 -14.75 -4.84
C PHE A 458 17.26 -14.43 -4.29
N ILE A 459 17.49 -13.20 -3.88
CA ILE A 459 18.79 -12.75 -3.31
C ILE A 459 19.09 -13.53 -2.02
N TYR A 460 18.07 -13.67 -1.15
CA TYR A 460 18.18 -14.53 0.03
C TYR A 460 18.60 -15.96 -0.31
N SER A 461 18.00 -16.58 -1.32
CA SER A 461 18.31 -17.95 -1.73
C SER A 461 19.74 -18.10 -2.25
N ILE A 462 20.25 -17.11 -2.98
CA ILE A 462 21.66 -17.07 -3.42
C ILE A 462 22.59 -17.02 -2.21
N ILE A 463 22.37 -16.08 -1.29
CA ILE A 463 23.21 -15.92 -0.09
C ILE A 463 23.16 -17.19 0.76
N GLN A 464 21.99 -17.74 0.99
CA GLN A 464 21.80 -18.93 1.81
C GLN A 464 22.48 -20.17 1.19
N SER A 465 22.31 -20.39 -0.11
CA SER A 465 22.98 -21.50 -0.82
C SER A 465 24.51 -21.35 -0.79
N THR A 466 25.01 -20.12 -0.91
CA THR A 466 26.45 -19.85 -0.84
C THR A 466 27.00 -20.11 0.58
N LEU A 467 26.32 -19.62 1.60
CA LEU A 467 26.71 -19.86 3.00
C LEU A 467 26.67 -21.35 3.34
N GLN A 468 25.66 -22.06 2.89
CA GLN A 468 25.53 -23.49 3.07
C GLN A 468 26.71 -24.23 2.40
N ALA A 469 27.06 -23.85 1.17
CA ALA A 469 28.19 -24.43 0.45
C ALA A 469 29.53 -24.21 1.18
N ILE A 470 29.73 -22.99 1.74
CA ILE A 470 30.94 -22.66 2.52
C ILE A 470 31.01 -23.51 3.81
N VAL A 471 29.93 -23.54 4.59
CA VAL A 471 29.91 -24.31 5.84
C VAL A 471 30.12 -25.81 5.60
N TYR A 472 29.52 -26.38 4.54
CA TYR A 472 29.71 -27.77 4.21
C TYR A 472 31.13 -28.06 3.72
N TRP A 473 31.75 -27.13 3.00
CA TRP A 473 33.17 -27.21 2.65
C TRP A 473 34.07 -27.19 3.88
N GLU A 474 33.86 -26.25 4.84
CA GLU A 474 34.57 -26.21 6.11
C GLU A 474 34.47 -27.53 6.90
N LEU A 475 33.24 -28.12 6.94
CA LEU A 475 33.00 -29.37 7.65
C LEU A 475 33.60 -30.60 6.98
N SER A 476 33.78 -30.58 5.64
CA SER A 476 34.42 -31.67 4.92
C SER A 476 35.94 -31.70 5.07
N HIS A 477 36.56 -30.55 5.26
CA HIS A 477 38.02 -30.42 5.40
C HIS A 477 38.49 -30.42 6.86
N LYS A 478 37.63 -30.11 7.83
CA LYS A 478 37.89 -30.38 9.24
C LYS A 478 37.48 -31.84 9.50
N GLY A 479 38.44 -32.75 9.46
CA GLY A 479 38.24 -34.16 9.79
C GLY A 479 37.50 -34.33 11.13
N PRO A 480 37.07 -35.58 11.48
CA PRO A 480 36.30 -35.80 12.70
C PRO A 480 37.06 -35.20 13.87
N ALA A 481 36.43 -34.22 14.58
CA ALA A 481 36.98 -33.68 15.79
C ALA A 481 37.32 -34.87 16.69
N LYS A 482 38.64 -35.02 17.06
CA LYS A 482 39.06 -35.99 18.06
C LYS A 482 38.13 -35.81 19.26
N ALA A 483 37.38 -36.86 19.57
CA ALA A 483 36.61 -36.92 20.79
C ALA A 483 37.64 -36.85 21.93
N GLY A 484 37.70 -35.74 22.61
CA GLY A 484 38.36 -35.59 23.88
C GLY A 484 37.34 -35.68 25.00
#